data_91fd4950868c1a58727273f9c2cbcf09
#
_entry.id   91fd4950868c1a58727273f9c2cbcf09
#
_cell.length_a   1.000
_cell.length_b   1.000
_cell.length_c   1.000
_cell.angle_alpha   90.00
_cell.angle_beta   90.00
_cell.angle_gamma   90.00
#
_symmetry.space_group_name_H-M   'P 1'
#
loop_
_entity.id
_entity.type
_entity.pdbx_description
1 polymer ?
#
loop_
_entity_poly.entity_id
_entity_poly.type
_entity_poly.pdbx_seq_one_letter_code
_entity_poly.pdbx_strand_id
1 'polypeptide(L)'
;MREATRIIAASFGFVAGLGGLEHGYFEILQGNARPDSIMIASMGAPCVPEEIWNLCEPAMTIIPNFLVTGILTMVLGLVTIVWALAFVHRGHGGAILASLSVGLLLIGGGLFPPVIGIIGGLLGTKINTPMRKRPSAVWRMLAKMWPWALVAFLIWLFAQFLVGSLFNQFLMENAALIPLLVLGLMVVSILAGYGHDVQQNERADA
;
A
#
# COMPACT_ATOMS: atom_id res chain seq x y z
N MET A 1 -1.81 -14.87 -18.12
CA MET A 1 -1.84 -13.74 -17.17
C MET A 1 -1.66 -14.28 -15.75
N ARG A 2 -0.85 -13.66 -14.91
CA ARG A 2 -0.63 -14.07 -13.51
C ARG A 2 -1.74 -13.48 -12.64
N GLU A 3 -2.70 -14.32 -12.28
CA GLU A 3 -3.92 -13.86 -11.61
C GLU A 3 -3.66 -13.40 -10.17
N ALA A 4 -2.92 -14.18 -9.38
CA ALA A 4 -2.60 -13.79 -8.01
C ALA A 4 -1.71 -12.54 -7.97
N THR A 5 -0.72 -12.42 -8.85
CA THR A 5 0.08 -11.20 -9.00
C THR A 5 -0.79 -9.99 -9.34
N ARG A 6 -1.80 -10.13 -10.19
CA ARG A 6 -2.75 -9.06 -10.52
C ARG A 6 -3.54 -8.60 -9.30
N ILE A 7 -4.07 -9.55 -8.54
CA ILE A 7 -4.86 -9.26 -7.32
C ILE A 7 -3.99 -8.54 -6.28
N ILE A 8 -2.75 -9.00 -6.06
CA ILE A 8 -1.82 -8.34 -5.12
C ILE A 8 -1.51 -6.91 -5.58
N ALA A 9 -1.17 -6.73 -6.85
CA ALA A 9 -0.86 -5.40 -7.40
C ALA A 9 -2.05 -4.43 -7.27
N ALA A 10 -3.27 -4.91 -7.56
CA ALA A 10 -4.49 -4.14 -7.40
C ALA A 10 -4.76 -3.78 -5.93
N SER A 11 -4.62 -4.74 -5.01
CA SER A 11 -4.82 -4.51 -3.57
C SER A 11 -3.80 -3.52 -3.00
N PHE A 12 -2.53 -3.64 -3.39
CA PHE A 12 -1.49 -2.72 -2.92
C PHE A 12 -1.66 -1.31 -3.48
N GLY A 13 -2.07 -1.18 -4.74
CA GLY A 13 -2.41 0.10 -5.33
C GLY A 13 -3.66 0.74 -4.71
N PHE A 14 -4.66 -0.08 -4.36
CA PHE A 14 -5.84 0.38 -3.62
C PHE A 14 -5.45 0.95 -2.25
N VAL A 15 -4.61 0.23 -1.50
CA VAL A 15 -4.08 0.69 -0.20
C VAL A 15 -3.33 2.01 -0.34
N ALA A 16 -2.47 2.13 -1.35
CA ALA A 16 -1.72 3.36 -1.61
C ALA A 16 -2.64 4.55 -1.89
N GLY A 17 -3.65 4.34 -2.74
CA GLY A 17 -4.61 5.40 -3.06
C GLY A 17 -5.50 5.78 -1.88
N LEU A 18 -5.91 4.79 -1.06
CA LEU A 18 -6.71 5.06 0.14
C LEU A 18 -5.92 5.86 1.18
N GLY A 19 -4.65 5.49 1.44
CA GLY A 19 -3.77 6.29 2.28
C GLY A 19 -3.57 7.71 1.74
N GLY A 20 -3.45 7.87 0.42
CA GLY A 20 -3.42 9.20 -0.20
C GLY A 20 -4.70 10.01 0.07
N LEU A 21 -5.89 9.38 0.05
CA LEU A 21 -7.13 10.06 0.41
C LEU A 21 -7.14 10.51 1.87
N GLU A 22 -6.71 9.62 2.76
CA GLU A 22 -6.64 9.89 4.20
C GLU A 22 -5.69 11.05 4.52
N HIS A 23 -4.44 10.95 4.08
CA HIS A 23 -3.44 12.01 4.28
C HIS A 23 -3.88 13.33 3.66
N GLY A 24 -4.35 13.32 2.41
CA GLY A 24 -4.82 14.52 1.73
C GLY A 24 -6.00 15.19 2.42
N TYR A 25 -6.91 14.42 3.01
CA TYR A 25 -8.01 14.96 3.81
C TYR A 25 -7.50 15.74 5.03
N PHE A 26 -6.59 15.17 5.80
CA PHE A 26 -6.03 15.84 6.97
C PHE A 26 -5.15 17.04 6.60
N GLU A 27 -4.46 17.02 5.47
CA GLU A 27 -3.72 18.17 4.97
C GLU A 27 -4.67 19.34 4.60
N ILE A 28 -5.82 19.05 3.95
CA ILE A 28 -6.83 20.06 3.67
C ILE A 28 -7.33 20.73 4.94
N LEU A 29 -7.52 19.98 6.03
CA LEU A 29 -7.95 20.51 7.31
C LEU A 29 -6.94 21.49 7.95
N GLN A 30 -5.65 21.37 7.61
CA GLN A 30 -4.61 22.33 8.02
C GLN A 30 -4.70 23.66 7.26
N GLY A 31 -5.48 23.71 6.17
CA GLY A 31 -5.84 24.94 5.48
C GLY A 31 -4.73 25.53 4.60
N ASN A 32 -4.88 26.81 4.28
CA ASN A 32 -3.94 27.53 3.43
C ASN A 32 -2.71 27.99 4.24
N ALA A 33 -1.97 27.03 4.77
CA ALA A 33 -0.76 27.23 5.56
C ALA A 33 0.45 26.61 4.85
N ARG A 34 1.62 27.17 5.14
CA ARG A 34 2.89 26.65 4.60
C ARG A 34 3.47 25.63 5.59
N PRO A 35 3.85 24.43 5.13
CA PRO A 35 4.64 23.51 5.96
C PRO A 35 6.03 24.07 6.30
N ASP A 36 6.50 23.77 7.51
CA ASP A 36 7.81 24.22 7.98
C ASP A 36 8.97 23.46 7.32
N SER A 37 8.71 22.28 6.79
CA SER A 37 9.72 21.43 6.14
C SER A 37 9.07 20.54 5.05
N ILE A 38 9.93 19.82 4.30
CA ILE A 38 9.49 18.82 3.32
C ILE A 38 8.83 17.61 4.01
N MET A 39 9.32 17.25 5.19
CA MET A 39 8.68 16.22 6.03
C MET A 39 7.63 16.90 6.91
N ILE A 40 6.42 16.42 6.82
CA ILE A 40 5.24 16.99 7.48
C ILE A 40 4.54 15.94 8.36
N ALA A 41 3.84 16.38 9.39
CA ALA A 41 2.79 15.61 10.05
C ALA A 41 1.49 15.91 9.31
N SER A 42 1.08 15.01 8.42
CA SER A 42 -0.13 15.22 7.63
C SER A 42 -1.40 14.97 8.44
N MET A 43 -1.34 14.06 9.42
CA MET A 43 -2.46 13.73 10.29
C MET A 43 -2.25 14.40 11.67
N GLY A 44 -3.15 15.31 12.03
CA GLY A 44 -3.21 15.90 13.36
C GLY A 44 -2.02 16.78 13.78
N ALA A 45 -2.16 18.08 13.66
CA ALA A 45 -1.26 19.02 14.31
C ALA A 45 -2.00 19.74 15.47
N PRO A 46 -1.45 19.80 16.72
CA PRO A 46 -0.18 19.18 17.12
C PRO A 46 -0.29 17.66 17.25
N CYS A 47 0.82 16.99 16.89
CA CYS A 47 0.92 15.54 16.98
C CYS A 47 1.00 15.10 18.45
N VAL A 48 0.03 14.35 18.93
CA VAL A 48 -0.04 13.79 20.28
C VAL A 48 -0.17 12.27 20.19
N PRO A 49 0.96 11.55 19.98
CA PRO A 49 0.95 10.11 19.68
C PRO A 49 0.34 9.27 20.81
N GLU A 50 0.39 9.78 22.06
CA GLU A 50 -0.14 9.10 23.24
C GLU A 50 -1.67 8.99 23.23
N GLU A 51 -2.36 9.81 22.45
CA GLU A 51 -3.82 9.86 22.43
C GLU A 51 -4.41 8.96 21.33
N ILE A 52 -3.82 8.97 20.14
CA ILE A 52 -4.38 8.24 18.99
C ILE A 52 -3.26 7.58 18.20
N TRP A 53 -3.40 6.28 17.95
CA TRP A 53 -2.51 5.51 17.09
C TRP A 53 -2.47 6.09 15.65
N ASN A 54 -1.28 6.19 15.10
CA ASN A 54 -1.00 6.76 13.76
C ASN A 54 -1.29 8.26 13.60
N LEU A 55 -1.66 8.99 14.64
CA LEU A 55 -1.92 10.43 14.52
C LEU A 55 -0.70 11.21 13.99
N CYS A 56 0.50 10.71 14.25
CA CYS A 56 1.77 11.33 13.87
C CYS A 56 2.43 10.69 12.65
N GLU A 57 1.67 10.03 11.80
CA GLU A 57 2.25 9.40 10.61
C GLU A 57 2.89 10.46 9.69
N PRO A 58 4.19 10.31 9.37
CA PRO A 58 4.89 11.29 8.57
C PRO A 58 4.51 11.18 7.10
N ALA A 59 4.46 12.32 6.42
CA ALA A 59 4.36 12.41 4.98
C ALA A 59 5.46 13.31 4.44
N MET A 60 5.69 13.25 3.13
CA MET A 60 6.62 14.13 2.43
C MET A 60 5.86 14.94 1.39
N THR A 61 6.07 16.26 1.36
CA THR A 61 5.54 17.09 0.29
C THR A 61 6.58 18.08 -0.24
N ILE A 62 6.65 18.19 -1.56
CA ILE A 62 7.44 19.21 -2.25
C ILE A 62 6.61 20.49 -2.51
N ILE A 63 5.32 20.46 -2.17
CA ILE A 63 4.40 21.57 -2.38
C ILE A 63 4.31 22.39 -1.09
N PRO A 64 4.69 23.67 -1.11
CA PRO A 64 4.78 24.48 0.09
C PRO A 64 3.41 25.06 0.53
N ASN A 65 2.35 24.25 0.51
CA ASN A 65 1.00 24.66 0.89
C ASN A 65 0.12 23.45 1.20
N PHE A 66 -0.38 23.32 2.45
CA PHE A 66 -1.17 22.17 2.88
C PHE A 66 -2.50 22.01 2.14
N LEU A 67 -3.22 23.09 1.85
CA LEU A 67 -4.48 22.99 1.10
C LEU A 67 -4.25 22.48 -0.31
N VAL A 68 -3.21 22.99 -0.98
CA VAL A 68 -2.90 22.59 -2.36
C VAL A 68 -2.39 21.15 -2.41
N THR A 69 -1.46 20.78 -1.52
CA THR A 69 -0.94 19.41 -1.47
C THR A 69 -2.06 18.43 -1.14
N GLY A 70 -2.92 18.73 -0.16
CA GLY A 70 -4.04 17.88 0.22
C GLY A 70 -5.03 17.62 -0.92
N ILE A 71 -5.44 18.67 -1.65
CA ILE A 71 -6.32 18.51 -2.81
C ILE A 71 -5.66 17.63 -3.89
N LEU A 72 -4.40 17.89 -4.22
CA LEU A 72 -3.67 17.10 -5.23
C LEU A 72 -3.49 15.65 -4.79
N THR A 73 -3.19 15.42 -3.52
CA THR A 73 -3.02 14.08 -2.94
C THR A 73 -4.33 13.29 -2.97
N MET A 74 -5.47 13.91 -2.64
CA MET A 74 -6.78 13.27 -2.76
C MET A 74 -7.12 12.91 -4.21
N VAL A 75 -6.91 13.84 -5.15
CA VAL A 75 -7.17 13.58 -6.57
C VAL A 75 -6.28 12.45 -7.08
N LEU A 76 -4.97 12.49 -6.76
CA LEU A 76 -4.04 11.45 -7.19
C LEU A 76 -4.35 10.11 -6.50
N GLY A 77 -4.80 10.12 -5.25
CA GLY A 77 -5.26 8.93 -4.51
C GLY A 77 -6.43 8.26 -5.22
N LEU A 78 -7.46 9.03 -5.61
CA LEU A 78 -8.60 8.52 -6.38
C LEU A 78 -8.15 7.93 -7.73
N VAL A 79 -7.29 8.64 -8.46
CA VAL A 79 -6.75 8.15 -9.73
C VAL A 79 -5.98 6.84 -9.52
N THR A 80 -5.19 6.75 -8.44
CA THR A 80 -4.43 5.54 -8.10
C THR A 80 -5.35 4.36 -7.80
N ILE A 81 -6.44 4.55 -7.04
CA ILE A 81 -7.46 3.51 -6.77
C ILE A 81 -8.08 3.02 -8.08
N VAL A 82 -8.58 3.94 -8.90
CA VAL A 82 -9.22 3.59 -10.18
C VAL A 82 -8.24 2.85 -11.09
N TRP A 83 -6.99 3.33 -11.16
CA TRP A 83 -5.95 2.68 -11.96
C TRP A 83 -5.64 1.27 -11.47
N ALA A 84 -5.44 1.09 -10.16
CA ALA A 84 -5.13 -0.18 -9.55
C ALA A 84 -6.23 -1.23 -9.80
N LEU A 85 -7.49 -0.86 -9.63
CA LEU A 85 -8.62 -1.78 -9.75
C LEU A 85 -8.99 -2.08 -11.21
N ALA A 86 -8.96 -1.07 -12.08
CA ALA A 86 -9.47 -1.20 -13.45
C ALA A 86 -8.39 -1.42 -14.51
N PHE A 87 -7.14 -0.96 -14.30
CA PHE A 87 -6.17 -0.85 -15.38
C PHE A 87 -4.79 -1.47 -15.12
N VAL A 88 -4.50 -1.95 -13.90
CA VAL A 88 -3.18 -2.51 -13.55
C VAL A 88 -2.76 -3.68 -14.45
N HIS A 89 -3.72 -4.43 -15.00
CA HIS A 89 -3.49 -5.58 -15.89
C HIS A 89 -3.15 -5.20 -17.34
N ARG A 90 -3.32 -3.94 -17.73
CA ARG A 90 -3.02 -3.47 -19.09
C ARG A 90 -1.51 -3.38 -19.32
N GLY A 91 -1.13 -3.28 -20.60
CA GLY A 91 0.26 -3.00 -20.97
C GLY A 91 0.77 -1.73 -20.24
N HIS A 92 1.93 -1.82 -19.61
CA HIS A 92 2.50 -0.77 -18.74
C HIS A 92 1.67 -0.43 -17.48
N GLY A 93 0.56 -1.14 -17.20
CA GLY A 93 -0.33 -0.84 -16.07
C GLY A 93 0.38 -0.82 -14.72
N GLY A 94 1.30 -1.78 -14.49
CA GLY A 94 2.12 -1.80 -13.28
C GLY A 94 3.10 -0.63 -13.18
N ALA A 95 3.74 -0.25 -14.29
CA ALA A 95 4.66 0.89 -14.29
C ALA A 95 3.93 2.21 -13.99
N ILE A 96 2.74 2.40 -14.56
CA ILE A 96 1.92 3.58 -14.30
C ILE A 96 1.48 3.59 -12.82
N LEU A 97 1.05 2.43 -12.26
CA LEU A 97 0.72 2.34 -10.83
C LEU A 97 1.91 2.73 -9.94
N ALA A 98 3.11 2.24 -10.25
CA ALA A 98 4.32 2.63 -9.52
C ALA A 98 4.58 4.15 -9.61
N SER A 99 4.42 4.74 -10.80
CA SER A 99 4.61 6.19 -11.00
C SER A 99 3.57 7.02 -10.24
N LEU A 100 2.30 6.60 -10.23
CA LEU A 100 1.25 7.25 -9.44
C LEU A 100 1.57 7.20 -7.94
N SER A 101 2.07 6.05 -7.46
CA SER A 101 2.45 5.89 -6.06
C SER A 101 3.69 6.71 -5.69
N VAL A 102 4.67 6.87 -6.60
CA VAL A 102 5.77 7.82 -6.43
C VAL A 102 5.24 9.25 -6.36
N GLY A 103 4.28 9.60 -7.20
CA GLY A 103 3.59 10.90 -7.13
C GLY A 103 2.98 11.13 -5.75
N LEU A 104 2.21 10.16 -5.21
CA LEU A 104 1.64 10.24 -3.87
C LEU A 104 2.71 10.44 -2.80
N LEU A 105 3.83 9.71 -2.88
CA LEU A 105 4.96 9.85 -1.94
C LEU A 105 5.51 11.28 -1.90
N LEU A 106 5.56 11.96 -3.05
CA LEU A 106 6.16 13.29 -3.19
C LEU A 106 5.23 14.44 -2.83
N ILE A 107 3.91 14.19 -2.78
CA ILE A 107 2.92 15.27 -2.60
C ILE A 107 2.05 15.12 -1.35
N GLY A 108 2.49 14.33 -0.36
CA GLY A 108 1.80 14.26 0.92
C GLY A 108 1.00 12.98 1.17
N GLY A 109 1.07 11.98 0.30
CA GLY A 109 0.30 10.73 0.44
C GLY A 109 0.77 9.76 1.53
N GLY A 110 1.51 10.23 2.53
CA GLY A 110 2.15 9.40 3.54
C GLY A 110 3.49 8.82 3.08
N LEU A 111 4.14 8.05 3.95
CA LEU A 111 5.33 7.27 3.57
C LEU A 111 5.00 5.80 3.29
N PHE A 112 4.27 5.16 4.17
CA PHE A 112 3.97 3.72 4.11
C PHE A 112 3.05 3.35 2.94
N PRO A 113 1.86 3.98 2.76
CA PRO A 113 0.93 3.60 1.72
C PRO A 113 1.51 3.71 0.30
N PRO A 114 2.20 4.81 -0.08
CA PRO A 114 2.83 4.89 -1.40
C PRO A 114 3.92 3.86 -1.65
N VAL A 115 4.72 3.48 -0.63
CA VAL A 115 5.74 2.43 -0.75
C VAL A 115 5.08 1.08 -1.07
N ILE A 116 3.97 0.74 -0.41
CA ILE A 116 3.17 -0.45 -0.74
C ILE A 116 2.69 -0.39 -2.20
N GLY A 117 2.20 0.76 -2.65
CA GLY A 117 1.77 0.98 -4.02
C GLY A 117 2.88 0.86 -5.06
N ILE A 118 4.08 1.36 -4.76
CA ILE A 118 5.28 1.18 -5.62
C ILE A 118 5.60 -0.30 -5.78
N ILE A 119 5.62 -1.06 -4.66
CA ILE A 119 5.84 -2.51 -4.68
C ILE A 119 4.75 -3.20 -5.52
N GLY A 120 3.48 -2.84 -5.32
CA GLY A 120 2.35 -3.32 -6.12
C GLY A 120 2.53 -3.04 -7.61
N GLY A 121 2.95 -1.83 -7.95
CA GLY A 121 3.23 -1.42 -9.33
C GLY A 121 4.38 -2.22 -9.96
N LEU A 122 5.49 -2.42 -9.24
CA LEU A 122 6.62 -3.24 -9.69
C LEU A 122 6.19 -4.69 -9.93
N LEU A 123 5.39 -5.28 -9.04
CA LEU A 123 4.79 -6.60 -9.25
C LEU A 123 3.86 -6.59 -10.47
N GLY A 124 3.07 -5.54 -10.61
CA GLY A 124 2.15 -5.33 -11.72
C GLY A 124 2.82 -5.38 -13.10
N THR A 125 4.09 -4.99 -13.22
CA THR A 125 4.86 -5.11 -14.47
C THR A 125 5.05 -6.57 -14.91
N LYS A 126 4.87 -7.54 -14.01
CA LYS A 126 5.05 -8.98 -14.28
C LYS A 126 3.74 -9.72 -14.60
N ILE A 127 2.58 -9.07 -14.52
CA ILE A 127 1.26 -9.70 -14.71
C ILE A 127 1.18 -10.46 -16.04
N ASN A 128 1.65 -9.83 -17.13
CA ASN A 128 1.55 -10.37 -18.48
C ASN A 128 2.83 -11.08 -18.93
N THR A 129 3.83 -11.26 -18.06
CA THR A 129 5.04 -12.00 -18.44
C THR A 129 4.85 -13.51 -18.26
N PRO A 130 5.27 -14.34 -19.24
CA PRO A 130 5.13 -15.79 -19.11
C PRO A 130 5.94 -16.34 -17.93
N MET A 131 5.41 -17.37 -17.29
CA MET A 131 6.06 -18.06 -16.18
C MET A 131 6.86 -19.23 -16.74
N ARG A 132 8.16 -19.23 -16.54
CA ARG A 132 9.06 -20.30 -17.04
C ARG A 132 9.53 -21.27 -15.96
N LYS A 133 9.18 -21.02 -14.69
CA LYS A 133 9.64 -21.85 -13.56
C LYS A 133 8.72 -23.05 -13.33
N ARG A 134 9.33 -24.22 -13.12
CA ARG A 134 8.63 -25.41 -12.63
C ARG A 134 8.37 -25.29 -11.12
N PRO A 135 7.23 -25.74 -10.62
CA PRO A 135 6.91 -25.66 -9.20
C PRO A 135 7.81 -26.62 -8.40
N SER A 136 8.61 -26.05 -7.50
CA SER A 136 9.32 -26.81 -6.47
C SER A 136 8.39 -27.10 -5.28
N ALA A 137 8.82 -27.98 -4.36
CA ALA A 137 8.08 -28.26 -3.13
C ALA A 137 7.80 -26.98 -2.32
N VAL A 138 8.74 -26.04 -2.29
CA VAL A 138 8.60 -24.76 -1.60
C VAL A 138 7.46 -23.92 -2.21
N TRP A 139 7.41 -23.79 -3.54
CA TRP A 139 6.34 -23.03 -4.20
C TRP A 139 4.99 -23.67 -4.02
N ARG A 140 4.90 -25.00 -3.98
CA ARG A 140 3.65 -25.71 -3.67
C ARG A 140 3.18 -25.47 -2.24
N MET A 141 4.10 -25.37 -1.29
CA MET A 141 3.76 -25.05 0.11
C MET A 141 3.25 -23.60 0.22
N LEU A 142 3.97 -22.65 -0.35
CA LEU A 142 3.60 -21.23 -0.33
C LEU A 142 2.27 -20.97 -1.04
N ALA A 143 2.01 -21.65 -2.15
CA ALA A 143 0.73 -21.54 -2.86
C ALA A 143 -0.49 -21.91 -2.01
N LYS A 144 -0.34 -22.81 -1.01
CA LYS A 144 -1.43 -23.16 -0.10
C LYS A 144 -1.83 -22.01 0.82
N MET A 145 -0.95 -21.04 1.02
CA MET A 145 -1.23 -19.85 1.83
C MET A 145 -2.04 -18.79 1.07
N TRP A 146 -2.15 -18.93 -0.25
CA TRP A 146 -2.97 -18.05 -1.08
C TRP A 146 -4.46 -18.45 -1.01
N PRO A 147 -5.43 -17.51 -0.92
CA PRO A 147 -5.27 -16.04 -0.80
C PRO A 147 -5.14 -15.55 0.64
N TRP A 148 -5.10 -16.43 1.63
CA TRP A 148 -5.21 -16.11 3.05
C TRP A 148 -4.11 -15.19 3.57
N ALA A 149 -2.90 -15.28 3.01
CA ALA A 149 -1.82 -14.36 3.37
C ALA A 149 -2.16 -12.91 3.02
N LEU A 150 -2.74 -12.66 1.83
CA LEU A 150 -3.20 -11.33 1.42
C LEU A 150 -4.37 -10.86 2.27
N VAL A 151 -5.32 -11.74 2.56
CA VAL A 151 -6.47 -11.43 3.44
C VAL A 151 -5.98 -11.03 4.83
N ALA A 152 -5.04 -11.79 5.41
CA ALA A 152 -4.47 -11.48 6.72
C ALA A 152 -3.72 -10.13 6.70
N PHE A 153 -2.95 -9.84 5.63
CA PHE A 153 -2.31 -8.55 5.43
C PHE A 153 -3.32 -7.39 5.44
N LEU A 154 -4.38 -7.49 4.64
CA LEU A 154 -5.39 -6.44 4.54
C LEU A 154 -6.17 -6.28 5.84
N ILE A 155 -6.60 -7.39 6.47
CA ILE A 155 -7.29 -7.34 7.76
C ILE A 155 -6.41 -6.66 8.80
N TRP A 156 -5.14 -7.06 8.91
CA TRP A 156 -4.24 -6.44 9.88
C TRP A 156 -4.03 -4.94 9.61
N LEU A 157 -3.82 -4.57 8.34
CA LEU A 157 -3.61 -3.18 7.96
C LEU A 157 -4.79 -2.28 8.36
N PHE A 158 -6.03 -2.74 8.16
CA PHE A 158 -7.21 -1.95 8.52
C PHE A 158 -7.62 -2.12 10.00
N ALA A 159 -7.40 -3.30 10.57
CA ALA A 159 -7.76 -3.56 11.96
C ALA A 159 -6.97 -2.71 12.95
N GLN A 160 -5.72 -2.34 12.63
CA GLN A 160 -4.92 -1.50 13.52
C GLN A 160 -5.54 -0.10 13.77
N PHE A 161 -6.33 0.44 12.84
CA PHE A 161 -7.06 1.69 13.07
C PHE A 161 -8.18 1.51 14.10
N LEU A 162 -8.92 0.40 14.06
CA LEU A 162 -9.94 0.07 15.05
C LEU A 162 -9.31 -0.35 16.38
N VAL A 163 -8.31 -1.23 16.34
CA VAL A 163 -7.60 -1.70 17.53
C VAL A 163 -6.86 -0.54 18.18
N GLY A 164 -6.29 0.38 17.39
CA GLY A 164 -5.57 1.55 17.88
C GLY A 164 -6.44 2.48 18.70
N SER A 165 -7.70 2.68 18.33
CA SER A 165 -8.62 3.50 19.11
C SER A 165 -9.01 2.87 20.45
N LEU A 166 -8.99 1.52 20.54
CA LEU A 166 -9.37 0.80 21.77
C LEU A 166 -8.17 0.40 22.64
N PHE A 167 -7.02 0.14 22.02
CA PHE A 167 -5.82 -0.40 22.66
C PHE A 167 -4.57 0.40 22.31
N ASN A 168 -4.68 1.73 22.27
CA ASN A 168 -3.60 2.63 21.88
C ASN A 168 -2.30 2.38 22.65
N GLN A 169 -2.39 2.25 23.98
CA GLN A 169 -1.22 1.99 24.82
C GLN A 169 -0.50 0.71 24.42
N PHE A 170 -1.23 -0.40 24.17
CA PHE A 170 -0.62 -1.67 23.73
C PHE A 170 0.11 -1.51 22.39
N LEU A 171 -0.48 -0.78 21.43
CA LEU A 171 0.15 -0.54 20.14
C LEU A 171 1.39 0.35 20.27
N MET A 172 1.35 1.37 21.12
CA MET A 172 2.50 2.25 21.37
C MET A 172 3.66 1.50 22.02
N GLU A 173 3.38 0.65 23.03
CA GLU A 173 4.40 -0.19 23.67
C GLU A 173 5.02 -1.20 22.68
N ASN A 174 4.30 -1.61 21.64
CA ASN A 174 4.73 -2.58 20.64
C ASN A 174 4.98 -1.94 19.25
N ALA A 175 5.20 -0.63 19.19
CA ALA A 175 5.29 0.13 17.93
C ALA A 175 6.31 -0.43 16.92
N ALA A 176 7.40 -1.03 17.37
CA ALA A 176 8.38 -1.66 16.49
C ALA A 176 7.89 -2.98 15.85
N LEU A 177 6.99 -3.72 16.51
CA LEU A 177 6.50 -5.01 16.01
C LEU A 177 5.45 -4.83 14.90
N ILE A 178 4.72 -3.73 14.92
CA ILE A 178 3.61 -3.48 14.00
C ILE A 178 4.08 -3.34 12.54
N PRO A 179 5.04 -2.47 12.21
CA PRO A 179 5.58 -2.40 10.86
C PRO A 179 6.26 -3.69 10.43
N LEU A 180 6.92 -4.42 11.35
CA LEU A 180 7.52 -5.73 11.05
C LEU A 180 6.45 -6.75 10.66
N LEU A 181 5.30 -6.76 11.34
CA LEU A 181 4.20 -7.65 11.00
C LEU A 181 3.57 -7.28 9.65
N VAL A 182 3.36 -5.99 9.38
CA VAL A 182 2.88 -5.51 8.07
C VAL A 182 3.82 -5.93 6.95
N LEU A 183 5.13 -5.68 7.10
CA LEU A 183 6.15 -6.06 6.12
C LEU A 183 6.22 -7.58 5.94
N GLY A 184 6.18 -8.34 7.03
CA GLY A 184 6.19 -9.81 7.00
C GLY A 184 4.99 -10.37 6.25
N LEU A 185 3.77 -9.92 6.57
CA LEU A 185 2.56 -10.35 5.89
C LEU A 185 2.54 -9.94 4.41
N MET A 186 3.06 -8.76 4.09
CA MET A 186 3.23 -8.29 2.71
C MET A 186 4.13 -9.22 1.91
N VAL A 187 5.32 -9.56 2.45
CA VAL A 187 6.27 -10.48 1.80
C VAL A 187 5.64 -11.87 1.63
N VAL A 188 5.00 -12.41 2.67
CA VAL A 188 4.33 -13.71 2.60
C VAL A 188 3.20 -13.70 1.55
N SER A 189 2.43 -12.61 1.45
CA SER A 189 1.39 -12.45 0.43
C SER A 189 1.96 -12.50 -1.00
N ILE A 190 3.08 -11.82 -1.23
CA ILE A 190 3.77 -11.81 -2.53
C ILE A 190 4.27 -13.22 -2.89
N LEU A 191 4.93 -13.90 -1.94
CA LEU A 191 5.48 -15.23 -2.15
C LEU A 191 4.37 -16.28 -2.34
N ALA A 192 3.29 -16.19 -1.57
CA ALA A 192 2.12 -17.07 -1.71
C ALA A 192 1.44 -16.90 -3.08
N GLY A 193 1.20 -15.65 -3.49
CA GLY A 193 0.63 -15.36 -4.80
C GLY A 193 1.52 -15.79 -5.95
N TYR A 194 2.83 -15.57 -5.85
CA TYR A 194 3.77 -16.05 -6.84
C TYR A 194 3.77 -17.59 -6.95
N GLY A 195 3.76 -18.30 -5.80
CA GLY A 195 3.66 -19.76 -5.76
C GLY A 195 2.37 -20.27 -6.41
N HIS A 196 1.25 -19.59 -6.18
CA HIS A 196 -0.04 -19.90 -6.79
C HIS A 196 0.01 -19.73 -8.33
N ASP A 197 0.56 -18.60 -8.83
CA ASP A 197 0.69 -18.37 -10.27
C ASP A 197 1.59 -19.42 -10.94
N VAL A 198 2.67 -19.88 -10.27
CA VAL A 198 3.54 -20.97 -10.75
C VAL A 198 2.76 -22.28 -10.90
N GLN A 199 1.91 -22.62 -9.93
CA GLN A 199 1.08 -23.84 -10.00
C GLN A 199 -0.01 -23.77 -11.08
N GLN A 200 -0.63 -22.61 -11.25
CA GLN A 200 -1.64 -22.44 -12.30
C GLN A 200 -1.03 -22.63 -13.71
N ASN A 201 0.18 -22.11 -13.91
CA ASN A 201 0.86 -22.26 -15.20
C ASN A 201 1.16 -23.75 -15.52
N GLU A 202 1.59 -24.53 -14.52
CA GLU A 202 1.84 -25.97 -14.70
C GLU A 202 0.57 -26.72 -15.15
N ARG A 203 -0.60 -26.37 -14.55
CA ARG A 203 -1.88 -26.99 -14.90
C ARG A 203 -2.38 -26.61 -16.29
N ALA A 204 -1.97 -25.45 -16.79
CA ALA A 204 -2.32 -24.99 -18.14
C ALA A 204 -1.46 -25.63 -19.23
N ASP A 205 -0.25 -26.10 -18.87
CA ASP A 205 0.72 -26.73 -19.79
C ASP A 205 0.60 -28.28 -19.78
N ALA A 206 -0.19 -28.90 -18.87
CA ALA A 206 -0.44 -30.34 -18.72
C ALA A 206 -1.71 -30.77 -19.44
#